data_692b72e66a4d13178569a51009802c4a
#
_entry.id   692b72e66a4d13178569a51009802c4a
#
_cell.length_a   1.000
_cell.length_b   1.000
_cell.length_c   1.000
_cell.angle_alpha   90.00
_cell.angle_beta   90.00
_cell.angle_gamma   90.00
#
_symmetry.space_group_name_H-M   'P 1'
#
loop_
_entity.id
_entity.type
_entity.pdbx_description
1 polymer ?
#
loop_
_entity_poly.entity_id
_entity_poly.type
_entity_poly.pdbx_seq_one_letter_code
_entity_poly.pdbx_strand_id
1 'polypeptide(L)'
;MTTLSARLSDSDETHGSHGAASPLIGLIGPGGDTQPLSAHAFGSKAAQLWRMNALGLNVPPAFVLSTALCGKAHAEKRIGALLEQGIAYLERVTARGFGDRRRPLLVSVRSGAEKSMPGMLETVLDVGMNAATTRGLMRLYGNPRLAADCRRRFIEGYFEVVAGLPRGPFEDVLRTVQTAEDVTSDRELDPEALDRLAGLYLDLARDRFGTAIPEEPMDQLRTAAEAVFRSWDAPKAQDYRRLNHLEDLSGTAVTVQAMVFGNASARSGSGVAFSRDPATGANGLYADMLFEAQGEDVVSGRRQPVGLGRLEAMLPDVATQLAEGVGALEAAYRDVQDVEFPFEDGRLIFLQTRSAKRPPRAALTTAL
;
A
#
# COMPACT_ATOMS: atom_id res chain seq x y z
N MET A 1 -15.54 32.79 6.28
CA MET A 1 -14.44 33.27 7.14
C MET A 1 -14.85 33.02 8.58
N THR A 2 -14.47 31.89 9.14
CA THR A 2 -14.57 31.64 10.58
C THR A 2 -13.42 30.69 10.91
N THR A 3 -12.49 31.22 11.64
CA THR A 3 -11.23 30.68 12.08
C THR A 3 -11.46 29.46 12.99
N LEU A 4 -11.00 28.31 12.57
CA LEU A 4 -10.83 27.12 13.42
C LEU A 4 -9.33 26.97 13.76
N SER A 5 -8.87 27.91 14.60
CA SER A 5 -7.58 27.83 15.26
C SER A 5 -7.82 27.76 16.75
N ALA A 6 -7.89 26.56 17.31
CA ALA A 6 -7.58 26.32 18.71
C ALA A 6 -7.78 24.83 19.08
N ARG A 7 -6.72 24.30 19.67
CA ARG A 7 -6.62 23.09 20.54
C ARG A 7 -6.05 21.84 19.90
N LEU A 8 -4.74 21.87 19.71
CA LEU A 8 -3.89 20.71 19.96
C LEU A 8 -2.83 21.19 20.99
N SER A 9 -3.21 21.22 22.26
CA SER A 9 -2.26 21.35 23.35
C SER A 9 -1.70 19.98 23.69
N ASP A 10 -0.39 19.91 23.81
CA ASP A 10 0.33 18.83 24.44
C ASP A 10 -0.36 18.47 25.78
N SER A 11 -0.82 17.24 25.89
CA SER A 11 -1.16 16.66 27.17
C SER A 11 -0.21 15.52 27.43
N ASP A 12 0.71 15.80 28.34
CA ASP A 12 1.60 14.91 29.03
C ASP A 12 0.96 13.57 29.44
N GLU A 13 1.82 12.59 29.43
CA GLU A 13 1.63 11.28 30.03
C GLU A 13 1.18 11.41 31.49
N THR A 14 -0.02 10.93 31.80
CA THR A 14 -0.36 10.50 33.14
C THR A 14 -0.74 9.03 33.14
N HIS A 15 0.09 8.25 33.79
CA HIS A 15 -0.16 6.88 34.21
C HIS A 15 -1.48 6.76 34.99
N GLY A 16 -2.28 5.75 34.58
CA GLY A 16 -3.22 5.11 35.51
C GLY A 16 -4.68 5.13 35.07
N SER A 17 -5.14 4.02 34.47
CA SER A 17 -6.32 3.28 34.96
C SER A 17 -6.75 2.17 34.01
N HIS A 18 -6.88 0.97 34.57
CA HIS A 18 -7.75 -0.16 34.23
C HIS A 18 -8.10 -0.46 32.74
N GLY A 19 -7.47 -1.43 32.20
CA GLY A 19 -7.79 -2.55 31.32
C GLY A 19 -9.05 -2.52 30.47
N ALA A 20 -9.27 -1.50 29.63
CA ALA A 20 -10.04 -1.68 28.42
C ALA A 20 -9.12 -2.39 27.41
N ALA A 21 -9.47 -3.62 26.97
CA ALA A 21 -8.72 -4.33 25.95
C ALA A 21 -8.61 -3.42 24.72
N SER A 22 -7.38 -3.12 24.29
CA SER A 22 -7.14 -2.31 23.09
C SER A 22 -7.95 -2.88 21.91
N PRO A 23 -8.57 -2.03 21.08
CA PRO A 23 -9.36 -2.51 19.95
C PRO A 23 -8.46 -3.35 19.03
N LEU A 24 -9.03 -4.46 18.51
CA LEU A 24 -8.30 -5.39 17.64
C LEU A 24 -8.38 -5.04 16.17
N ILE A 25 -9.26 -4.11 15.82
CA ILE A 25 -9.44 -3.58 14.47
C ILE A 25 -9.55 -2.06 14.55
N GLY A 26 -8.90 -1.37 13.61
CA GLY A 26 -9.03 0.07 13.37
C GLY A 26 -9.56 0.33 11.97
N LEU A 27 -10.39 1.37 11.79
CA LEU A 27 -11.00 1.74 10.52
C LEU A 27 -10.54 3.12 10.08
N ILE A 28 -10.13 3.27 8.82
CA ILE A 28 -9.59 4.52 8.25
C ILE A 28 -10.36 4.90 6.99
N GLY A 29 -10.85 6.14 6.94
CA GLY A 29 -11.63 6.67 5.84
C GLY A 29 -13.02 7.11 6.27
N PRO A 30 -13.97 7.32 5.33
CA PRO A 30 -15.32 7.80 5.64
C PRO A 30 -16.05 6.90 6.64
N GLY A 31 -16.53 7.48 7.75
CA GLY A 31 -17.19 6.73 8.83
C GLY A 31 -16.29 5.75 9.58
N GLY A 32 -14.97 5.95 9.50
CA GLY A 32 -13.97 5.22 10.28
C GLY A 32 -13.79 5.77 11.69
N ASP A 33 -12.69 5.35 12.35
CA ASP A 33 -12.38 5.75 13.72
C ASP A 33 -12.09 7.24 13.84
N THR A 34 -12.74 7.88 14.80
CA THR A 34 -12.54 9.30 15.12
C THR A 34 -11.37 9.54 16.08
N GLN A 35 -10.97 8.51 16.81
CA GLN A 35 -9.82 8.55 17.71
C GLN A 35 -8.53 8.12 17.00
N PRO A 36 -7.38 8.72 17.35
CA PRO A 36 -6.10 8.35 16.74
C PRO A 36 -5.76 6.87 16.90
N LEU A 37 -5.35 6.26 15.80
CA LEU A 37 -4.79 4.91 15.81
C LEU A 37 -3.34 4.99 16.30
N SER A 38 -3.05 4.40 17.46
CA SER A 38 -1.68 4.41 17.99
C SER A 38 -0.74 3.54 17.15
N ALA A 39 0.50 4.00 16.95
CA ALA A 39 1.51 3.22 16.24
C ALA A 39 1.86 1.92 16.97
N HIS A 40 1.79 1.89 18.29
CA HIS A 40 2.02 0.69 19.10
C HIS A 40 1.01 -0.41 18.79
N ALA A 41 -0.28 -0.07 18.73
CA ALA A 41 -1.34 -1.06 18.50
C ALA A 41 -1.58 -1.38 17.01
N PHE A 42 -1.37 -0.41 16.11
CA PHE A 42 -1.77 -0.52 14.70
C PHE A 42 -0.63 -0.30 13.70
N GLY A 43 0.59 -0.10 14.18
CA GLY A 43 1.75 0.18 13.36
C GLY A 43 1.82 1.63 12.87
N SER A 44 3.03 2.07 12.54
CA SER A 44 3.28 3.45 12.09
C SER A 44 2.57 3.81 10.79
N LYS A 45 2.46 2.87 9.83
CA LYS A 45 1.77 3.11 8.56
C LYS A 45 0.29 3.45 8.76
N ALA A 46 -0.40 2.69 9.58
CA ALA A 46 -1.82 2.93 9.87
C ALA A 46 -2.04 4.23 10.65
N ALA A 47 -1.20 4.51 11.64
CA ALA A 47 -1.24 5.77 12.40
C ALA A 47 -1.05 6.99 11.47
N GLN A 48 -0.11 6.92 10.54
CA GLN A 48 0.12 7.97 9.55
C GLN A 48 -1.03 8.10 8.55
N LEU A 49 -1.57 6.98 8.06
CA LEU A 49 -2.72 6.98 7.15
C LEU A 49 -3.96 7.58 7.82
N TRP A 50 -4.22 7.21 9.09
CA TRP A 50 -5.27 7.82 9.88
C TRP A 50 -5.08 9.33 10.04
N ARG A 51 -3.84 9.78 10.34
CA ARG A 51 -3.53 11.20 10.50
C ARG A 51 -3.71 11.98 9.20
N MET A 52 -3.30 11.43 8.06
CA MET A 52 -3.57 12.02 6.74
C MET A 52 -5.08 12.18 6.49
N ASN A 53 -5.87 11.15 6.80
CA ASN A 53 -7.32 11.22 6.70
C ASN A 53 -7.93 12.29 7.63
N ALA A 54 -7.43 12.39 8.87
CA ALA A 54 -7.88 13.40 9.84
C ALA A 54 -7.53 14.85 9.43
N LEU A 55 -6.48 15.04 8.63
CA LEU A 55 -6.13 16.33 8.00
C LEU A 55 -7.00 16.64 6.77
N GLY A 56 -7.96 15.79 6.42
CA GLY A 56 -8.83 15.97 5.25
C GLY A 56 -8.21 15.57 3.92
N LEU A 57 -7.03 14.93 3.93
CA LEU A 57 -6.40 14.43 2.72
C LEU A 57 -7.15 13.18 2.21
N ASN A 58 -7.25 13.07 0.89
CA ASN A 58 -7.88 11.93 0.24
C ASN A 58 -6.96 10.71 0.36
N VAL A 59 -7.30 9.75 1.22
CA VAL A 59 -6.60 8.49 1.42
C VAL A 59 -7.46 7.31 0.99
N PRO A 60 -6.89 6.20 0.52
CA PRO A 60 -7.70 5.00 0.25
C PRO A 60 -8.26 4.47 1.56
N PRO A 61 -9.55 4.11 1.63
CA PRO A 61 -10.11 3.49 2.82
C PRO A 61 -9.35 2.21 3.19
N ALA A 62 -9.20 1.99 4.49
CA ALA A 62 -8.49 0.83 5.02
C ALA A 62 -9.10 0.35 6.34
N PHE A 63 -8.85 -0.90 6.67
CA PHE A 63 -8.93 -1.37 8.05
C PHE A 63 -7.60 -2.01 8.47
N VAL A 64 -7.38 -2.06 9.76
CA VAL A 64 -6.10 -2.51 10.30
C VAL A 64 -6.34 -3.49 11.43
N LEU A 65 -5.72 -4.66 11.35
CA LEU A 65 -5.67 -5.63 12.42
C LEU A 65 -4.49 -5.33 13.34
N SER A 66 -4.76 -5.30 14.66
CA SER A 66 -3.80 -4.90 15.69
C SER A 66 -2.59 -5.83 15.77
N THR A 67 -1.43 -5.26 16.17
CA THR A 67 -0.21 -5.99 16.57
C THR A 67 -0.49 -7.05 17.63
N ALA A 68 -1.51 -6.85 18.46
CA ALA A 68 -1.93 -7.78 19.50
C ALA A 68 -2.39 -9.16 18.98
N LEU A 69 -2.64 -9.29 17.66
CA LEU A 69 -2.98 -10.54 16.99
C LEU A 69 -1.74 -11.28 16.46
N CYS A 70 -0.60 -10.62 16.37
CA CYS A 70 0.64 -11.19 15.86
C CYS A 70 1.15 -12.31 16.81
N GLY A 71 1.55 -13.46 16.24
CA GLY A 71 2.18 -14.55 16.99
C GLY A 71 1.29 -15.31 17.99
N LYS A 72 -0.04 -15.04 18.04
CA LYS A 72 -0.93 -15.73 18.96
C LYS A 72 -1.51 -16.99 18.33
N ALA A 73 -1.14 -18.16 18.87
CA ALA A 73 -1.86 -19.42 18.68
C ALA A 73 -3.35 -19.21 19.07
N HIS A 74 -4.29 -19.66 18.24
CA HIS A 74 -5.75 -19.49 18.39
C HIS A 74 -6.36 -18.15 17.94
N ALA A 75 -5.58 -17.24 17.30
CA ALA A 75 -6.14 -16.02 16.73
C ALA A 75 -6.95 -16.25 15.42
N GLU A 76 -6.82 -17.40 14.75
CA GLU A 76 -7.36 -17.67 13.41
C GLU A 76 -8.87 -17.39 13.29
N LYS A 77 -9.71 -17.96 14.18
CA LYS A 77 -11.16 -17.70 14.16
C LYS A 77 -11.49 -16.21 14.38
N ARG A 78 -10.70 -15.55 15.22
CA ARG A 78 -10.89 -14.15 15.56
C ARG A 78 -10.45 -13.26 14.40
N ILE A 79 -9.35 -13.60 13.73
CA ILE A 79 -8.88 -12.92 12.53
C ILE A 79 -9.94 -13.02 11.43
N GLY A 80 -10.52 -14.20 11.19
CA GLY A 80 -11.59 -14.38 10.19
C GLY A 80 -12.76 -13.40 10.38
N ALA A 81 -13.33 -13.35 11.58
CA ALA A 81 -14.43 -12.44 11.89
C ALA A 81 -14.06 -10.96 11.75
N LEU A 82 -12.82 -10.58 12.12
CA LEU A 82 -12.33 -9.21 11.95
C LEU A 82 -12.08 -8.86 10.48
N LEU A 83 -11.63 -9.80 9.66
CA LEU A 83 -11.51 -9.61 8.21
C LEU A 83 -12.87 -9.39 7.56
N GLU A 84 -13.88 -10.19 7.91
CA GLU A 84 -15.26 -10.01 7.44
C GLU A 84 -15.82 -8.62 7.83
N GLN A 85 -15.64 -8.21 9.08
CA GLN A 85 -16.02 -6.88 9.55
C GLN A 85 -15.33 -5.77 8.76
N GLY A 86 -14.02 -5.89 8.53
CA GLY A 86 -13.24 -4.92 7.79
C GLY A 86 -13.64 -4.84 6.32
N ILE A 87 -13.89 -5.97 5.67
CA ILE A 87 -14.36 -6.02 4.27
C ILE A 87 -15.74 -5.38 4.15
N ALA A 88 -16.68 -5.69 5.04
CA ALA A 88 -18.01 -5.05 5.04
C ALA A 88 -17.91 -3.51 5.18
N TYR A 89 -16.94 -3.01 5.98
CA TYR A 89 -16.66 -1.57 6.03
C TYR A 89 -16.17 -1.05 4.67
N LEU A 90 -15.15 -1.70 4.06
CA LEU A 90 -14.60 -1.26 2.77
C LEU A 90 -15.64 -1.29 1.65
N GLU A 91 -16.46 -2.33 1.57
CA GLU A 91 -17.55 -2.44 0.58
C GLU A 91 -18.54 -1.27 0.69
N ARG A 92 -18.93 -0.94 1.91
CA ARG A 92 -19.85 0.18 2.17
C ARG A 92 -19.26 1.52 1.72
N VAL A 93 -17.99 1.80 2.04
CA VAL A 93 -17.39 3.12 1.78
C VAL A 93 -16.88 3.29 0.35
N THR A 94 -16.55 2.19 -0.33
CA THR A 94 -16.11 2.21 -1.73
C THR A 94 -17.24 2.00 -2.72
N ALA A 95 -18.39 1.49 -2.27
CA ALA A 95 -19.50 1.01 -3.10
C ALA A 95 -19.03 -0.03 -4.14
N ARG A 96 -18.05 -0.87 -3.77
CA ARG A 96 -17.52 -2.02 -4.54
C ARG A 96 -17.66 -3.27 -3.69
N GLY A 97 -17.79 -4.46 -4.30
CA GLY A 97 -17.93 -5.74 -3.60
C GLY A 97 -16.64 -6.58 -3.68
N PHE A 98 -16.23 -7.16 -2.56
CA PHE A 98 -15.09 -8.07 -2.52
C PHE A 98 -15.49 -9.43 -3.13
N GLY A 99 -14.94 -9.71 -4.33
CA GLY A 99 -15.39 -10.84 -5.15
C GLY A 99 -16.54 -10.51 -6.12
N ASP A 100 -17.03 -9.28 -6.14
CA ASP A 100 -18.10 -8.88 -7.08
C ASP A 100 -17.64 -8.96 -8.54
N ARG A 101 -18.49 -9.52 -9.41
CA ARG A 101 -18.20 -9.76 -10.83
C ARG A 101 -18.35 -8.51 -11.71
N ARG A 102 -18.90 -7.43 -11.19
CA ARG A 102 -19.19 -6.19 -11.93
C ARG A 102 -18.40 -5.00 -11.41
N ARG A 103 -18.32 -4.85 -10.10
CA ARG A 103 -17.63 -3.75 -9.42
C ARG A 103 -16.70 -4.32 -8.34
N PRO A 104 -15.65 -5.05 -8.73
CA PRO A 104 -14.78 -5.70 -7.77
C PRO A 104 -14.06 -4.69 -6.88
N LEU A 105 -14.07 -4.96 -5.59
CA LEU A 105 -13.13 -4.40 -4.65
C LEU A 105 -11.87 -5.28 -4.66
N LEU A 106 -10.71 -4.67 -4.89
CA LEU A 106 -9.42 -5.29 -4.66
C LEU A 106 -8.72 -4.59 -3.50
N VAL A 107 -7.93 -5.32 -2.75
CA VAL A 107 -7.23 -4.78 -1.60
C VAL A 107 -5.75 -5.14 -1.60
N SER A 108 -4.93 -4.29 -1.00
CA SER A 108 -3.57 -4.62 -0.61
C SER A 108 -3.56 -5.08 0.85
N VAL A 109 -2.73 -6.07 1.16
CA VAL A 109 -2.50 -6.56 2.51
C VAL A 109 -1.06 -6.24 2.88
N ARG A 110 -0.86 -5.32 3.82
CA ARG A 110 0.43 -4.71 4.12
C ARG A 110 0.78 -4.85 5.59
N SER A 111 2.03 -5.16 5.86
CA SER A 111 2.57 -5.12 7.22
C SER A 111 2.74 -3.70 7.75
N GLY A 112 2.62 -3.54 9.07
CA GLY A 112 2.85 -2.28 9.75
C GLY A 112 3.38 -2.46 11.17
N ALA A 113 4.70 -2.41 11.37
CA ALA A 113 5.27 -2.39 12.71
C ALA A 113 5.25 -0.96 13.29
N GLU A 114 5.39 -0.84 14.61
CA GLU A 114 5.50 0.46 15.31
C GLU A 114 6.66 1.31 14.76
N LYS A 115 7.79 0.68 14.47
CA LYS A 115 8.94 1.29 13.79
C LYS A 115 9.03 0.77 12.35
N SER A 116 9.39 1.66 11.44
CA SER A 116 9.56 1.28 10.03
C SER A 116 10.72 0.28 9.85
N MET A 117 10.44 -0.81 9.15
CA MET A 117 11.41 -1.88 8.82
C MET A 117 11.42 -2.09 7.29
N PRO A 118 12.08 -1.21 6.52
CA PRO A 118 11.99 -1.21 5.06
C PRO A 118 12.49 -2.53 4.45
N GLY A 119 11.70 -3.15 3.58
CA GLY A 119 12.04 -4.40 2.89
C GLY A 119 12.07 -5.66 3.77
N MET A 120 11.76 -5.55 5.08
CA MET A 120 11.84 -6.69 6.00
C MET A 120 10.52 -7.45 6.12
N LEU A 121 9.41 -6.79 5.91
CA LEU A 121 8.07 -7.33 6.08
C LEU A 121 7.31 -7.33 4.76
N GLU A 122 6.38 -8.24 4.62
CA GLU A 122 5.74 -8.55 3.33
C GLU A 122 4.52 -7.65 3.01
N THR A 123 4.19 -7.61 1.71
CA THR A 123 2.99 -6.97 1.14
C THR A 123 2.44 -7.86 0.04
N VAL A 124 1.12 -8.03 0.00
CA VAL A 124 0.41 -8.69 -1.11
C VAL A 124 -0.55 -7.68 -1.72
N LEU A 125 -0.44 -7.46 -3.02
CA LEU A 125 -1.29 -6.53 -3.77
C LEU A 125 -2.40 -7.28 -4.51
N ASP A 126 -3.45 -6.54 -4.90
CA ASP A 126 -4.55 -7.02 -5.75
C ASP A 126 -5.28 -8.26 -5.19
N VAL A 127 -5.30 -8.43 -3.86
CA VAL A 127 -6.02 -9.53 -3.20
C VAL A 127 -7.52 -9.39 -3.50
N GLY A 128 -8.16 -10.50 -3.81
CA GLY A 128 -9.54 -10.56 -4.32
C GLY A 128 -9.61 -10.85 -5.82
N MET A 129 -8.44 -11.01 -6.47
CA MET A 129 -8.35 -11.27 -7.90
C MET A 129 -8.60 -12.74 -8.21
N ASN A 130 -9.54 -13.00 -9.09
CA ASN A 130 -9.81 -14.29 -9.72
C ASN A 130 -10.35 -14.06 -11.15
N ALA A 131 -10.67 -15.12 -11.89
CA ALA A 131 -11.16 -14.98 -13.26
C ALA A 131 -12.43 -14.12 -13.39
N ALA A 132 -13.31 -14.16 -12.40
CA ALA A 132 -14.57 -13.39 -12.41
C ALA A 132 -14.33 -11.90 -12.11
N THR A 133 -13.51 -11.59 -11.10
CA THR A 133 -13.16 -10.21 -10.72
C THR A 133 -12.24 -9.56 -11.76
N THR A 134 -11.37 -10.31 -12.45
CA THR A 134 -10.58 -9.81 -13.60
C THR A 134 -11.49 -9.26 -14.69
N ARG A 135 -12.51 -10.03 -15.10
CA ARG A 135 -13.51 -9.55 -16.08
C ARG A 135 -14.31 -8.35 -15.57
N GLY A 136 -14.60 -8.31 -14.26
CA GLY A 136 -15.25 -7.17 -13.62
C GLY A 136 -14.40 -5.91 -13.66
N LEU A 137 -13.11 -6.04 -13.36
CA LEU A 137 -12.15 -4.92 -13.38
C LEU A 137 -11.98 -4.37 -14.81
N MET A 138 -11.86 -5.27 -15.80
CA MET A 138 -11.80 -4.91 -17.22
C MET A 138 -12.99 -4.04 -17.64
N ARG A 139 -14.22 -4.43 -17.22
CA ARG A 139 -15.44 -3.67 -17.54
C ARG A 139 -15.51 -2.35 -16.80
N LEU A 140 -15.10 -2.34 -15.53
CA LEU A 140 -15.17 -1.17 -14.66
C LEU A 140 -14.26 -0.03 -15.15
N TYR A 141 -13.07 -0.38 -15.63
CA TYR A 141 -12.06 0.59 -16.10
C TYR A 141 -12.01 0.73 -17.63
N GLY A 142 -12.67 -0.15 -18.39
CA GLY A 142 -12.54 -0.18 -19.84
C GLY A 142 -11.11 -0.46 -20.32
N ASN A 143 -10.27 -1.03 -19.45
CA ASN A 143 -8.85 -1.26 -19.68
C ASN A 143 -8.50 -2.75 -19.47
N PRO A 144 -8.49 -3.56 -20.55
CA PRO A 144 -8.14 -4.98 -20.46
C PRO A 144 -6.71 -5.21 -19.94
N ARG A 145 -5.77 -4.34 -20.33
CA ARG A 145 -4.38 -4.47 -19.93
C ARG A 145 -4.20 -4.26 -18.42
N LEU A 146 -4.87 -3.27 -17.83
CA LEU A 146 -4.88 -3.08 -16.38
C LEU A 146 -5.32 -4.36 -15.66
N ALA A 147 -6.44 -4.95 -16.08
CA ALA A 147 -7.00 -6.12 -15.42
C ALA A 147 -6.09 -7.35 -15.54
N ALA A 148 -5.48 -7.57 -16.71
CA ALA A 148 -4.54 -8.66 -16.94
C ALA A 148 -3.22 -8.48 -16.15
N ASP A 149 -2.68 -7.25 -16.08
CA ASP A 149 -1.48 -6.94 -15.31
C ASP A 149 -1.71 -7.08 -13.81
N CYS A 150 -2.84 -6.59 -13.26
CA CYS A 150 -3.20 -6.81 -11.87
C CYS A 150 -3.31 -8.30 -11.53
N ARG A 151 -3.93 -9.11 -12.41
CA ARG A 151 -4.01 -10.55 -12.21
C ARG A 151 -2.63 -11.22 -12.18
N ARG A 152 -1.77 -10.88 -13.13
CA ARG A 152 -0.39 -11.39 -13.19
C ARG A 152 0.39 -11.02 -11.93
N ARG A 153 0.37 -9.73 -11.52
CA ARG A 153 1.06 -9.23 -10.31
C ARG A 153 0.54 -9.90 -9.04
N PHE A 154 -0.77 -10.07 -8.93
CA PHE A 154 -1.37 -10.78 -7.80
C PHE A 154 -0.86 -12.22 -7.71
N ILE A 155 -0.86 -12.97 -8.82
CA ILE A 155 -0.42 -14.36 -8.85
C ILE A 155 1.06 -14.47 -8.44
N GLU A 156 1.92 -13.64 -9.03
CA GLU A 156 3.36 -13.58 -8.70
C GLU A 156 3.57 -13.27 -7.22
N GLY A 157 2.98 -12.16 -6.73
CA GLY A 157 3.13 -11.73 -5.33
C GLY A 157 2.53 -12.72 -4.33
N TYR A 158 1.41 -13.37 -4.67
CA TYR A 158 0.82 -14.39 -3.80
C TYR A 158 1.74 -15.61 -3.65
N PHE A 159 2.29 -16.10 -4.75
CA PHE A 159 3.20 -17.25 -4.68
C PHE A 159 4.50 -16.91 -3.97
N GLU A 160 5.05 -15.73 -4.17
CA GLU A 160 6.26 -15.28 -3.47
C GLU A 160 6.00 -15.13 -1.97
N VAL A 161 4.96 -14.39 -1.58
CA VAL A 161 4.75 -13.98 -0.18
C VAL A 161 3.96 -15.00 0.62
N VAL A 162 2.87 -15.53 0.06
CA VAL A 162 1.95 -16.41 0.81
C VAL A 162 2.44 -17.85 0.75
N ALA A 163 2.84 -18.33 -0.41
CA ALA A 163 3.33 -19.69 -0.60
C ALA A 163 4.84 -19.84 -0.38
N GLY A 164 5.59 -18.72 -0.28
CA GLY A 164 7.03 -18.74 -0.04
C GLY A 164 7.85 -19.32 -1.21
N LEU A 165 7.33 -19.21 -2.44
CA LEU A 165 8.02 -19.76 -3.61
C LEU A 165 9.16 -18.85 -4.07
N PRO A 166 10.25 -19.43 -4.62
CA PRO A 166 11.36 -18.65 -5.14
C PRO A 166 10.94 -17.87 -6.41
N ARG A 167 11.39 -16.63 -6.53
CA ARG A 167 11.06 -15.72 -7.62
C ARG A 167 11.65 -16.13 -8.98
N GLY A 168 12.85 -16.68 -8.98
CA GLY A 168 13.60 -17.00 -10.20
C GLY A 168 12.83 -17.80 -11.27
N PRO A 169 12.13 -18.91 -10.94
CA PRO A 169 11.33 -19.64 -11.89
C PRO A 169 10.22 -18.82 -12.57
N PHE A 170 9.60 -17.86 -11.87
CA PHE A 170 8.59 -16.97 -12.43
C PHE A 170 9.22 -15.93 -13.37
N GLU A 171 10.40 -15.40 -13.01
CA GLU A 171 11.19 -14.50 -13.88
C GLU A 171 11.65 -15.21 -15.17
N ASP A 172 11.97 -16.51 -15.12
CA ASP A 172 12.33 -17.30 -16.29
C ASP A 172 11.14 -17.44 -17.26
N VAL A 173 9.93 -17.70 -16.73
CA VAL A 173 8.70 -17.74 -17.52
C VAL A 173 8.39 -16.38 -18.14
N LEU A 174 8.52 -15.28 -17.38
CA LEU A 174 8.35 -13.91 -17.88
C LEU A 174 9.29 -13.66 -19.09
N ARG A 175 10.58 -13.95 -18.93
CA ARG A 175 11.57 -13.78 -20.02
C ARG A 175 11.22 -14.60 -21.27
N THR A 176 10.70 -15.81 -21.08
CA THR A 176 10.26 -16.65 -22.20
C THR A 176 9.12 -16.00 -22.96
N VAL A 177 8.11 -15.47 -22.27
CA VAL A 177 6.99 -14.76 -22.88
C VAL A 177 7.45 -13.47 -23.55
N GLN A 178 8.31 -12.67 -22.90
CA GLN A 178 8.86 -11.45 -23.51
C GLN A 178 9.62 -11.73 -24.80
N THR A 179 10.42 -12.80 -24.84
CA THR A 179 11.14 -13.21 -26.04
C THR A 179 10.18 -13.65 -27.16
N ALA A 180 9.11 -14.36 -26.82
CA ALA A 180 8.12 -14.81 -27.80
C ALA A 180 7.31 -13.65 -28.39
N GLU A 181 7.09 -12.57 -27.65
CA GLU A 181 6.39 -11.36 -28.07
C GLU A 181 7.33 -10.29 -28.67
N ASP A 182 8.63 -10.54 -28.73
CA ASP A 182 9.66 -9.59 -29.21
C ASP A 182 9.64 -8.26 -28.45
N VAL A 183 9.49 -8.33 -27.10
CA VAL A 183 9.47 -7.17 -26.20
C VAL A 183 10.55 -7.27 -25.12
N THR A 184 10.94 -6.12 -24.56
CA THR A 184 12.00 -6.04 -23.54
C THR A 184 11.47 -5.79 -22.13
N SER A 185 10.20 -5.41 -22.02
CA SER A 185 9.55 -5.06 -20.75
C SER A 185 8.16 -5.72 -20.65
N ASP A 186 7.77 -6.11 -19.45
CA ASP A 186 6.41 -6.59 -19.13
C ASP A 186 5.31 -5.57 -19.44
N ARG A 187 5.67 -4.29 -19.55
CA ARG A 187 4.75 -3.21 -19.91
C ARG A 187 4.36 -3.19 -21.39
N GLU A 188 5.20 -3.75 -22.23
CA GLU A 188 4.97 -3.86 -23.67
C GLU A 188 4.10 -5.07 -24.02
N LEU A 189 3.92 -6.00 -23.05
CA LEU A 189 3.01 -7.13 -23.20
C LEU A 189 1.56 -6.65 -23.34
N ASP A 190 0.88 -7.16 -24.32
CA ASP A 190 -0.54 -6.92 -24.52
C ASP A 190 -1.41 -7.71 -23.51
N PRO A 191 -2.73 -7.45 -23.44
CA PRO A 191 -3.60 -8.15 -22.48
C PRO A 191 -3.61 -9.65 -22.63
N GLU A 192 -3.51 -10.17 -23.86
CA GLU A 192 -3.51 -11.60 -24.19
C GLU A 192 -2.23 -12.27 -23.73
N ALA A 193 -1.08 -11.63 -23.93
CA ALA A 193 0.23 -12.13 -23.46
C ALA A 193 0.30 -12.12 -21.93
N LEU A 194 -0.24 -11.09 -21.27
CA LEU A 194 -0.33 -11.02 -19.82
C LEU A 194 -1.25 -12.11 -19.24
N ASP A 195 -2.38 -12.40 -19.88
CA ASP A 195 -3.29 -13.47 -19.44
C ASP A 195 -2.65 -14.87 -19.64
N ARG A 196 -1.93 -15.09 -20.76
CA ARG A 196 -1.12 -16.31 -20.97
C ARG A 196 -0.05 -16.44 -19.88
N LEU A 197 0.68 -15.37 -19.59
CA LEU A 197 1.71 -15.36 -18.55
C LEU A 197 1.14 -15.73 -17.17
N ALA A 198 -0.02 -15.16 -16.83
CA ALA A 198 -0.73 -15.50 -15.60
C ALA A 198 -1.11 -17.01 -15.56
N GLY A 199 -1.55 -17.58 -16.67
CA GLY A 199 -1.82 -19.02 -16.81
C GLY A 199 -0.58 -19.86 -16.59
N LEU A 200 0.54 -19.50 -17.23
CA LEU A 200 1.83 -20.20 -17.09
C LEU A 200 2.36 -20.15 -15.64
N TYR A 201 2.14 -19.05 -14.93
CA TYR A 201 2.50 -18.94 -13.51
C TYR A 201 1.68 -19.92 -12.64
N LEU A 202 0.38 -20.02 -12.89
CA LEU A 202 -0.49 -20.96 -12.17
C LEU A 202 -0.09 -22.42 -12.46
N ASP A 203 0.22 -22.74 -13.70
CA ASP A 203 0.69 -24.08 -14.11
C ASP A 203 2.03 -24.42 -13.48
N LEU A 204 3.00 -23.49 -13.53
CA LEU A 204 4.30 -23.62 -12.86
C LEU A 204 4.15 -23.91 -11.37
N ALA A 205 3.31 -23.15 -10.69
CA ALA A 205 3.10 -23.32 -9.24
C ALA A 205 2.46 -24.68 -8.92
N ARG A 206 1.46 -25.10 -9.70
CA ARG A 206 0.81 -26.39 -9.53
C ARG A 206 1.76 -27.55 -9.84
N ASP A 207 2.43 -27.52 -10.99
CA ASP A 207 3.15 -28.68 -11.53
C ASP A 207 4.52 -28.87 -10.85
N ARG A 208 5.20 -27.77 -10.50
CA ARG A 208 6.52 -27.83 -9.88
C ARG A 208 6.50 -27.79 -8.36
N PHE A 209 5.53 -27.08 -7.77
CA PHE A 209 5.51 -26.81 -6.32
C PHE A 209 4.27 -27.40 -5.61
N GLY A 210 3.31 -27.97 -6.37
CA GLY A 210 2.11 -28.59 -5.78
C GLY A 210 1.19 -27.61 -5.05
N THR A 211 1.23 -26.32 -5.42
CA THR A 211 0.47 -25.27 -4.73
C THR A 211 -0.48 -24.52 -5.67
N ALA A 212 -1.54 -23.96 -5.10
CA ALA A 212 -2.55 -23.21 -5.84
C ALA A 212 -3.03 -22.00 -5.02
N ILE A 213 -3.59 -21.02 -5.73
CA ILE A 213 -4.26 -19.86 -5.12
C ILE A 213 -5.72 -20.23 -4.85
N PRO A 214 -6.28 -19.92 -3.66
CA PRO A 214 -7.70 -20.08 -3.41
C PRO A 214 -8.57 -19.29 -4.39
N GLU A 215 -9.64 -19.91 -4.90
CA GLU A 215 -10.61 -19.24 -5.78
C GLU A 215 -11.43 -18.17 -5.04
N GLU A 216 -11.76 -18.42 -3.76
CA GLU A 216 -12.58 -17.54 -2.95
C GLU A 216 -11.76 -16.35 -2.42
N PRO A 217 -12.15 -15.10 -2.69
CA PRO A 217 -11.44 -13.90 -2.29
C PRO A 217 -11.19 -13.81 -0.77
N MET A 218 -12.15 -14.24 0.06
CA MET A 218 -11.98 -14.22 1.51
C MET A 218 -10.90 -15.20 1.98
N ASP A 219 -10.73 -16.34 1.30
CA ASP A 219 -9.65 -17.29 1.61
C ASP A 219 -8.28 -16.72 1.18
N GLN A 220 -8.22 -16.02 0.03
CA GLN A 220 -7.02 -15.28 -0.38
C GLN A 220 -6.63 -14.24 0.67
N LEU A 221 -7.60 -13.46 1.14
CA LEU A 221 -7.38 -12.41 2.15
C LEU A 221 -6.89 -12.99 3.47
N ARG A 222 -7.50 -14.08 3.94
CA ARG A 222 -7.11 -14.76 5.17
C ARG A 222 -5.67 -15.25 5.10
N THR A 223 -5.33 -15.99 4.04
CA THR A 223 -3.96 -16.54 3.86
C THR A 223 -2.92 -15.44 3.67
N ALA A 224 -3.26 -14.34 2.99
CA ALA A 224 -2.39 -13.17 2.86
C ALA A 224 -2.16 -12.48 4.22
N ALA A 225 -3.21 -12.26 5.01
CA ALA A 225 -3.08 -11.67 6.34
C ALA A 225 -2.23 -12.53 7.29
N GLU A 226 -2.43 -13.85 7.26
CA GLU A 226 -1.61 -14.81 8.01
C GLU A 226 -0.14 -14.80 7.57
N ALA A 227 0.12 -14.72 6.26
CA ALA A 227 1.47 -14.62 5.72
C ALA A 227 2.18 -13.34 6.17
N VAL A 228 1.45 -12.22 6.17
CA VAL A 228 1.97 -10.93 6.67
C VAL A 228 2.27 -11.02 8.17
N PHE A 229 1.42 -11.63 8.99
CA PHE A 229 1.73 -11.85 10.40
C PHE A 229 2.96 -12.76 10.59
N ARG A 230 3.05 -13.87 9.83
CA ARG A 230 4.22 -14.78 9.87
C ARG A 230 5.52 -14.10 9.46
N SER A 231 5.48 -13.10 8.57
CA SER A 231 6.68 -12.39 8.12
C SER A 231 7.43 -11.69 9.26
N TRP A 232 6.75 -11.42 10.39
CA TRP A 232 7.37 -10.89 11.59
C TRP A 232 8.47 -11.82 12.15
N ASP A 233 8.25 -13.13 12.07
CA ASP A 233 9.17 -14.14 12.58
C ASP A 233 10.15 -14.66 11.52
N ALA A 234 10.13 -14.08 10.32
CA ALA A 234 11.09 -14.42 9.28
C ALA A 234 12.54 -14.07 9.70
N PRO A 235 13.54 -14.90 9.37
CA PRO A 235 14.93 -14.67 9.78
C PRO A 235 15.44 -13.26 9.45
N LYS A 236 15.17 -12.76 8.23
CA LYS A 236 15.54 -11.40 7.82
C LYS A 236 14.95 -10.30 8.73
N ALA A 237 13.71 -10.49 9.19
CA ALA A 237 13.04 -9.54 10.06
C ALA A 237 13.56 -9.60 11.50
N GLN A 238 13.88 -10.80 12.00
CA GLN A 238 14.51 -11.00 13.31
C GLN A 238 15.92 -10.40 13.34
N ASP A 239 16.75 -10.66 12.31
CA ASP A 239 18.09 -10.11 12.21
C ASP A 239 18.07 -8.58 12.12
N TYR A 240 17.12 -8.01 11.35
CA TYR A 240 16.95 -6.56 11.28
C TYR A 240 16.62 -5.96 12.64
N ARG A 241 15.68 -6.56 13.40
CA ARG A 241 15.31 -6.08 14.74
C ARG A 241 16.52 -6.13 15.69
N ARG A 242 17.26 -7.22 15.69
CA ARG A 242 18.49 -7.37 16.52
C ARG A 242 19.53 -6.31 16.17
N LEU A 243 19.81 -6.08 14.89
CA LEU A 243 20.80 -5.11 14.44
C LEU A 243 20.41 -3.66 14.72
N ASN A 244 19.12 -3.36 14.82
CA ASN A 244 18.60 -2.01 15.04
C ASN A 244 18.04 -1.79 16.46
N HIS A 245 18.28 -2.73 17.39
CA HIS A 245 17.80 -2.67 18.79
C HIS A 245 16.28 -2.46 18.88
N LEU A 246 15.52 -3.26 18.13
CA LEU A 246 14.07 -3.23 18.01
C LEU A 246 13.40 -4.51 18.55
N GLU A 247 14.06 -5.26 19.40
CA GLU A 247 13.59 -6.55 19.95
C GLU A 247 12.36 -6.38 20.84
N ASP A 248 12.20 -5.21 21.45
CA ASP A 248 11.07 -4.89 22.35
C ASP A 248 9.75 -4.66 21.59
N LEU A 249 9.76 -4.61 20.27
CA LEU A 249 8.54 -4.44 19.48
C LEU A 249 7.66 -5.68 19.57
N SER A 250 6.37 -5.47 19.85
CA SER A 250 5.40 -6.54 20.17
C SER A 250 4.88 -7.32 18.96
N GLY A 251 5.14 -6.85 17.71
CA GLY A 251 4.64 -7.52 16.51
C GLY A 251 4.45 -6.58 15.33
N THR A 252 3.85 -7.11 14.26
CA THR A 252 3.36 -6.34 13.12
C THR A 252 1.84 -6.28 13.15
N ALA A 253 1.27 -5.14 12.76
CA ALA A 253 -0.13 -5.01 12.37
C ALA A 253 -0.31 -5.45 10.92
N VAL A 254 -1.55 -5.73 10.52
CA VAL A 254 -1.92 -6.00 9.13
C VAL A 254 -2.90 -4.93 8.65
N THR A 255 -2.47 -4.09 7.72
CA THR A 255 -3.31 -3.09 7.06
C THR A 255 -3.88 -3.65 5.78
N VAL A 256 -5.20 -3.69 5.69
CA VAL A 256 -5.95 -4.06 4.47
C VAL A 256 -6.54 -2.78 3.89
N GLN A 257 -6.10 -2.41 2.69
CA GLN A 257 -6.40 -1.11 2.09
C GLN A 257 -6.96 -1.28 0.68
N ALA A 258 -8.00 -0.51 0.34
CA ALA A 258 -8.54 -0.51 -1.01
C ALA A 258 -7.47 -0.12 -2.04
N MET A 259 -7.39 -0.88 -3.13
CA MET A 259 -6.44 -0.62 -4.22
C MET A 259 -6.80 0.66 -4.97
N VAL A 260 -5.75 1.34 -5.43
CA VAL A 260 -5.78 2.50 -6.32
C VAL A 260 -4.86 2.19 -7.50
N PHE A 261 -5.30 2.51 -8.71
CA PHE A 261 -4.61 2.10 -9.92
C PHE A 261 -4.00 3.28 -10.67
N GLY A 262 -2.71 3.52 -10.44
CA GLY A 262 -1.94 4.52 -11.17
C GLY A 262 -1.73 4.20 -12.67
N ASN A 263 -2.18 3.03 -13.12
CA ASN A 263 -2.16 2.59 -14.51
C ASN A 263 -3.57 2.45 -15.12
N ALA A 264 -4.60 3.06 -14.50
CA ALA A 264 -5.99 2.94 -14.95
C ALA A 264 -6.24 3.65 -16.28
N SER A 265 -5.65 4.82 -16.50
CA SER A 265 -5.82 5.64 -17.71
C SER A 265 -4.59 6.52 -17.95
N ALA A 266 -4.55 7.21 -19.08
CA ALA A 266 -3.52 8.22 -19.39
C ALA A 266 -3.52 9.41 -18.41
N ARG A 267 -4.58 9.58 -17.61
CA ARG A 267 -4.69 10.58 -16.54
C ARG A 267 -4.41 10.00 -15.15
N SER A 268 -3.78 8.82 -15.13
CA SER A 268 -3.39 8.11 -13.91
C SER A 268 -1.88 7.99 -13.82
N GLY A 269 -1.37 7.85 -12.60
CA GLY A 269 0.05 7.69 -12.35
C GLY A 269 0.35 7.43 -10.88
N SER A 270 1.63 7.28 -10.58
CA SER A 270 2.12 7.18 -9.20
C SER A 270 3.41 7.96 -9.06
N GLY A 271 3.66 8.51 -7.89
CA GLY A 271 4.85 9.30 -7.62
C GLY A 271 5.26 9.32 -6.17
N VAL A 272 6.40 9.93 -5.96
CA VAL A 272 6.92 10.32 -4.66
C VAL A 272 7.13 11.83 -4.65
N ALA A 273 6.80 12.47 -3.53
CA ALA A 273 6.97 13.90 -3.35
C ALA A 273 7.68 14.19 -2.04
N PHE A 274 8.52 15.22 -2.06
CA PHE A 274 9.16 15.75 -0.87
C PHE A 274 8.68 17.17 -0.65
N SER A 275 8.37 17.51 0.60
CA SER A 275 7.90 18.86 0.94
C SER A 275 8.97 19.94 0.72
N ARG A 276 10.23 19.52 0.64
CA ARG A 276 11.39 20.34 0.27
C ARG A 276 12.34 19.53 -0.61
N ASP A 277 13.23 20.19 -1.32
CA ASP A 277 14.29 19.51 -2.08
C ASP A 277 15.09 18.57 -1.15
N PRO A 278 15.06 17.24 -1.36
CA PRO A 278 15.68 16.29 -0.46
C PRO A 278 17.22 16.36 -0.45
N ALA A 279 17.85 16.92 -1.49
CA ALA A 279 19.30 17.04 -1.59
C ALA A 279 19.84 18.31 -0.93
N THR A 280 19.08 19.42 -1.03
CA THR A 280 19.56 20.75 -0.60
C THR A 280 18.82 21.28 0.64
N GLY A 281 17.60 20.82 0.89
CA GLY A 281 16.70 21.35 1.92
C GLY A 281 16.00 22.65 1.51
N ALA A 282 16.18 23.10 0.27
CA ALA A 282 15.54 24.32 -0.23
C ALA A 282 14.01 24.19 -0.20
N ASN A 283 13.34 25.32 0.08
CA ASN A 283 11.89 25.40 0.05
C ASN A 283 11.37 25.14 -1.37
N GLY A 284 10.31 24.37 -1.47
CA GLY A 284 9.62 24.05 -2.72
C GLY A 284 9.35 22.56 -2.82
N LEU A 285 8.18 22.23 -3.33
CA LEU A 285 7.77 20.85 -3.58
C LEU A 285 8.70 20.24 -4.63
N TYR A 286 9.29 19.09 -4.29
CA TYR A 286 9.99 18.23 -5.22
C TYR A 286 9.15 16.97 -5.45
N ALA A 287 8.94 16.58 -6.71
CA ALA A 287 8.18 15.37 -7.02
C ALA A 287 8.73 14.67 -8.26
N ASP A 288 8.83 13.34 -8.15
CA ASP A 288 9.14 12.42 -9.22
C ASP A 288 7.97 11.44 -9.41
N MET A 289 7.52 11.26 -10.66
CA MET A 289 6.36 10.42 -10.93
C MET A 289 6.44 9.73 -12.29
N LEU A 290 5.59 8.71 -12.43
CA LEU A 290 5.38 8.00 -13.69
C LEU A 290 3.88 8.00 -14.01
N PHE A 291 3.53 8.40 -15.24
CA PHE A 291 2.19 8.19 -15.76
C PHE A 291 1.98 6.73 -16.16
N GLU A 292 0.73 6.27 -16.09
CA GLU A 292 0.32 4.89 -16.41
C GLU A 292 1.21 3.87 -15.70
N ALA A 293 1.43 4.06 -14.38
CA ALA A 293 2.34 3.25 -13.58
C ALA A 293 1.77 3.02 -12.17
N GLN A 294 2.01 1.84 -11.62
CA GLN A 294 1.76 1.54 -10.22
C GLN A 294 2.92 2.03 -9.34
N GLY A 295 2.69 2.13 -8.02
CA GLY A 295 3.70 2.65 -7.08
C GLY A 295 5.02 1.87 -7.10
N GLU A 296 4.97 0.55 -7.30
CA GLU A 296 6.16 -0.30 -7.42
C GLU A 296 7.06 0.08 -8.61
N ASP A 297 6.45 0.54 -9.71
CA ASP A 297 7.19 0.92 -10.91
C ASP A 297 8.05 2.17 -10.66
N VAL A 298 7.59 3.09 -9.78
CA VAL A 298 8.31 4.32 -9.43
C VAL A 298 9.59 4.00 -8.65
N VAL A 299 9.51 3.08 -7.69
CA VAL A 299 10.64 2.74 -6.81
C VAL A 299 11.60 1.72 -7.42
N SER A 300 11.18 1.02 -8.49
CA SER A 300 12.00 0.00 -9.15
C SER A 300 13.23 0.54 -9.88
N GLY A 301 13.24 1.85 -10.21
CA GLY A 301 14.28 2.50 -10.99
C GLY A 301 14.38 2.05 -12.46
N ARG A 302 13.43 1.25 -12.94
CA ARG A 302 13.41 0.72 -14.32
C ARG A 302 12.99 1.78 -15.36
N ARG A 303 12.39 2.86 -14.91
CA ARG A 303 11.92 3.98 -15.75
C ARG A 303 12.48 5.30 -15.25
N GLN A 304 12.71 6.20 -16.19
CA GLN A 304 13.05 7.58 -15.83
C GLN A 304 11.78 8.33 -15.42
N PRO A 305 11.69 8.82 -14.18
CA PRO A 305 10.53 9.59 -13.74
C PRO A 305 10.49 10.96 -14.42
N VAL A 306 9.31 11.55 -14.42
CA VAL A 306 9.11 12.94 -14.83
C VAL A 306 8.88 13.81 -13.59
N GLY A 307 9.37 15.05 -13.63
CA GLY A 307 9.25 16.00 -12.53
C GLY A 307 7.90 16.71 -12.48
N LEU A 308 7.72 17.54 -11.44
CA LEU A 308 6.50 18.29 -11.11
C LEU A 308 5.95 19.12 -12.30
N GLY A 309 6.80 19.78 -13.08
CA GLY A 309 6.37 20.58 -14.22
C GLY A 309 5.57 19.82 -15.29
N ARG A 310 5.78 18.49 -15.41
CA ARG A 310 4.97 17.66 -16.28
C ARG A 310 3.57 17.43 -15.70
N LEU A 311 3.45 17.29 -14.39
CA LEU A 311 2.16 17.15 -13.70
C LEU A 311 1.36 18.46 -13.82
N GLU A 312 2.01 19.60 -13.59
CA GLU A 312 1.40 20.93 -13.73
C GLU A 312 0.84 21.17 -15.13
N ALA A 313 1.58 20.74 -16.16
CA ALA A 313 1.16 20.89 -17.55
C ALA A 313 -0.03 19.97 -17.92
N MET A 314 -0.07 18.74 -17.38
CA MET A 314 -1.10 17.75 -17.76
C MET A 314 -2.31 17.74 -16.83
N LEU A 315 -2.10 17.94 -15.55
CA LEU A 315 -3.10 17.83 -14.48
C LEU A 315 -2.89 18.92 -13.42
N PRO A 316 -3.10 20.21 -13.76
CA PRO A 316 -2.81 21.35 -12.87
C PRO A 316 -3.54 21.27 -11.52
N ASP A 317 -4.78 20.77 -11.50
CA ASP A 317 -5.55 20.60 -10.26
C ASP A 317 -4.91 19.56 -9.34
N VAL A 318 -4.36 18.47 -9.90
CA VAL A 318 -3.64 17.43 -9.14
C VAL A 318 -2.34 18.00 -8.57
N ALA A 319 -1.60 18.79 -9.36
CA ALA A 319 -0.37 19.43 -8.90
C ALA A 319 -0.63 20.42 -7.75
N THR A 320 -1.68 21.22 -7.84
CA THR A 320 -2.10 22.16 -6.79
C THR A 320 -2.48 21.41 -5.51
N GLN A 321 -3.35 20.38 -5.60
CA GLN A 321 -3.73 19.57 -4.45
C GLN A 321 -2.53 18.86 -3.81
N LEU A 322 -1.55 18.42 -4.63
CA LEU A 322 -0.33 17.79 -4.13
C LEU A 322 0.49 18.77 -3.31
N ALA A 323 0.69 20.00 -3.83
CA ALA A 323 1.44 21.03 -3.12
C ALA A 323 0.78 21.42 -1.79
N GLU A 324 -0.54 21.63 -1.80
CA GLU A 324 -1.31 21.96 -0.60
C GLU A 324 -1.25 20.82 0.43
N GLY A 325 -1.47 19.57 0.00
CA GLY A 325 -1.48 18.41 0.89
C GLY A 325 -0.12 18.11 1.49
N VAL A 326 0.95 18.19 0.70
CA VAL A 326 2.33 17.98 1.18
C VAL A 326 2.74 19.11 2.13
N GLY A 327 2.35 20.36 1.85
CA GLY A 327 2.56 21.49 2.76
C GLY A 327 1.82 21.31 4.10
N ALA A 328 0.57 20.84 4.06
CA ALA A 328 -0.20 20.55 5.27
C ALA A 328 0.45 19.42 6.11
N LEU A 329 1.02 18.41 5.46
CA LEU A 329 1.76 17.35 6.14
C LEU A 329 3.03 17.87 6.81
N GLU A 330 3.85 18.68 6.11
CA GLU A 330 5.05 19.29 6.70
C GLU A 330 4.68 20.12 7.93
N ALA A 331 3.64 20.95 7.84
CA ALA A 331 3.18 21.75 8.96
C ALA A 331 2.69 20.90 10.15
N ALA A 332 1.93 19.83 9.88
CA ALA A 332 1.39 18.96 10.92
C ALA A 332 2.46 18.12 11.62
N TYR A 333 3.48 17.68 10.87
CA TYR A 333 4.58 16.88 11.44
C TYR A 333 5.77 17.72 11.92
N ARG A 334 5.82 19.00 11.54
CA ARG A 334 6.95 19.92 11.81
C ARG A 334 8.28 19.34 11.34
N ASP A 335 8.24 18.62 10.25
CA ASP A 335 9.40 17.96 9.63
C ASP A 335 9.18 17.76 8.14
N VAL A 336 10.28 17.71 7.36
CA VAL A 336 10.22 17.47 5.92
C VAL A 336 9.62 16.09 5.65
N GLN A 337 8.63 16.05 4.80
CA GLN A 337 7.88 14.84 4.48
C GLN A 337 8.29 14.23 3.14
N ASP A 338 8.36 12.90 3.12
CA ASP A 338 8.45 12.03 1.96
C ASP A 338 7.08 11.35 1.80
N VAL A 339 6.40 11.61 0.70
CA VAL A 339 5.00 11.26 0.46
C VAL A 339 4.86 10.39 -0.77
N GLU A 340 4.24 9.22 -0.62
CA GLU A 340 3.85 8.37 -1.75
C GLU A 340 2.42 8.76 -2.18
N PHE A 341 2.24 9.07 -3.46
CA PHE A 341 0.96 9.48 -4.00
C PHE A 341 0.68 8.83 -5.36
N PRO A 342 -0.36 8.02 -5.49
CA PRO A 342 -0.98 7.73 -6.77
C PRO A 342 -2.00 8.83 -7.13
N PHE A 343 -2.27 8.94 -8.42
CA PHE A 343 -3.45 9.63 -8.93
C PHE A 343 -4.16 8.72 -9.93
N GLU A 344 -5.48 8.60 -9.77
CA GLU A 344 -6.33 7.74 -10.58
C GLU A 344 -7.35 8.61 -11.31
N ASP A 345 -7.28 8.61 -12.62
CA ASP A 345 -8.14 9.39 -13.53
C ASP A 345 -8.24 10.89 -13.15
N GLY A 346 -7.08 11.49 -12.80
CA GLY A 346 -6.98 12.89 -12.40
C GLY A 346 -7.41 13.18 -10.95
N ARG A 347 -7.62 12.16 -10.13
CA ARG A 347 -7.91 12.28 -8.70
C ARG A 347 -6.69 11.94 -7.87
N LEU A 348 -6.16 12.91 -7.12
CA LEU A 348 -5.03 12.69 -6.22
C LEU A 348 -5.42 11.87 -4.99
N ILE A 349 -4.50 11.00 -4.57
CA ILE A 349 -4.65 10.13 -3.41
C ILE A 349 -3.32 10.11 -2.64
N PHE A 350 -3.37 10.20 -1.32
CA PHE A 350 -2.19 10.12 -0.45
C PHE A 350 -2.11 8.71 0.13
N LEU A 351 -1.04 7.98 -0.21
CA LEU A 351 -0.92 6.57 0.18
C LEU A 351 -0.11 6.38 1.45
N GLN A 352 0.96 7.14 1.61
CA GLN A 352 1.86 7.06 2.75
C GLN A 352 2.64 8.36 2.91
N THR A 353 2.97 8.73 4.16
CA THR A 353 3.93 9.78 4.48
C THR A 353 4.95 9.28 5.50
N ARG A 354 6.13 9.85 5.47
CA ARG A 354 7.20 9.61 6.46
C ARG A 354 8.13 10.81 6.51
N SER A 355 8.87 10.96 7.63
CA SER A 355 9.96 11.92 7.70
C SER A 355 11.01 11.62 6.64
N ALA A 356 11.35 12.62 5.84
CA ALA A 356 12.30 12.48 4.76
C ALA A 356 13.71 12.22 5.28
N LYS A 357 14.39 11.22 4.71
CA LYS A 357 15.83 11.04 4.92
C LYS A 357 16.57 12.14 4.18
N ARG A 358 17.45 12.83 4.87
CA ARG A 358 18.17 13.99 4.35
C ARG A 358 19.70 13.84 4.55
N PRO A 359 20.53 14.26 3.59
CA PRO A 359 21.96 14.41 3.83
C PRO A 359 22.20 15.55 4.84
N PRO A 360 23.36 15.59 5.52
CA PRO A 360 23.65 16.58 6.57
C PRO A 360 23.45 18.03 6.14
N ARG A 361 23.77 18.36 4.89
CA ARG A 361 23.57 19.71 4.32
C ARG A 361 22.09 20.10 4.28
N ALA A 362 21.23 19.21 3.75
CA ALA A 362 19.81 19.46 3.69
C ALA A 362 19.19 19.52 5.10
N ALA A 363 19.64 18.67 6.01
CA ALA A 363 19.20 18.69 7.40
C ALA A 363 19.49 20.04 8.08
N LEU A 364 20.70 20.59 7.86
CA LEU A 364 21.07 21.91 8.40
C LEU A 364 20.18 23.03 7.80
N THR A 365 19.98 23.03 6.48
CA THR A 365 19.15 24.05 5.80
C THR A 365 17.70 24.02 6.29
N THR A 366 17.16 22.86 6.63
CA THR A 366 15.78 22.71 7.10
C THR A 366 15.60 23.00 8.60
N ALA A 367 16.69 23.03 9.38
CA ALA A 367 16.67 23.35 10.81
C ALA A 367 16.80 24.85 11.10
N LEU A 368 17.24 25.63 10.12
CA LEU A 368 17.36 27.10 10.18
C LEU A 368 16.09 27.77 9.67
#